data_68fa90e1a0cfc4536e8616505a823f9e
#
_entry.id   68fa90e1a0cfc4536e8616505a823f9e
#
_cell.length_a   1.000
_cell.length_b   1.000
_cell.length_c   1.000
_cell.angle_alpha   90.00
_cell.angle_beta   90.00
_cell.angle_gamma   90.00
#
_symmetry.space_group_name_H-M   'P 1'
#
loop_
_entity.id
_entity.type
_entity.pdbx_description
1 polymer ?
#
loop_
_entity_poly.entity_id
_entity_poly.type
_entity_poly.pdbx_seq_one_letter_code
_entity_poly.pdbx_strand_id
1 'polypeptide(L)'
;MGRWIRHGGFWPDPKLRLFRRGTGRFQDRAVHEDIRVNGPTKAISYGAIIHYAYPTLSDYIDHMNRYSLLGAEMVVRKQHGKVRFSIINIVLRPLATFLYNYFLRLGFVDGREGLLLHLYHAVYVSWKYAKAWELAKHR
;
A
#
# COMPACT_ATOMS: atom_id res chain seq x y z
N MET A 1 -3.20 3.12 15.69
CA MET A 1 -3.26 1.95 16.60
C MET A 1 -2.12 1.95 17.64
N GLY A 2 -1.45 3.07 17.87
CA GLY A 2 -0.54 3.32 19.00
C GLY A 2 0.78 2.54 19.03
N ARG A 3 1.07 1.72 18.03
CA ARG A 3 2.29 0.90 17.96
C ARG A 3 3.07 1.14 16.68
N TRP A 4 4.39 1.18 16.78
CA TRP A 4 5.27 1.17 15.63
C TRP A 4 5.34 -0.22 15.00
N ILE A 5 4.87 -0.37 13.77
CA ILE A 5 4.94 -1.61 12.99
C ILE A 5 6.31 -1.69 12.31
N ARG A 6 7.07 -2.71 12.63
CA ARG A 6 8.45 -2.89 12.18
C ARG A 6 8.64 -4.04 11.20
N HIS A 7 7.66 -4.93 11.09
CA HIS A 7 7.75 -6.15 10.29
C HIS A 7 6.67 -6.18 9.20
N GLY A 8 6.59 -7.28 8.48
CA GLY A 8 5.58 -7.44 7.43
C GLY A 8 5.75 -6.54 6.21
N GLY A 9 6.91 -5.85 6.09
CA GLY A 9 7.22 -4.99 4.95
C GLY A 9 6.82 -3.53 5.10
N PHE A 10 6.46 -3.11 6.29
CA PHE A 10 6.20 -1.70 6.58
C PHE A 10 7.45 -0.92 7.01
N TRP A 11 8.49 -1.61 7.40
CA TRP A 11 9.77 -1.03 7.78
C TRP A 11 10.95 -1.88 7.25
N PRO A 12 12.05 -1.26 6.83
CA PRO A 12 12.22 0.17 6.57
C PRO A 12 11.46 0.61 5.30
N ASP A 13 10.92 1.84 5.31
CA ASP A 13 10.28 2.47 4.15
C ASP A 13 11.05 3.75 3.77
N PRO A 14 12.18 3.62 3.05
CA PRO A 14 13.00 4.75 2.68
C PRO A 14 12.27 5.65 1.69
N LYS A 15 12.15 6.93 2.04
CA LYS A 15 11.53 7.95 1.19
C LYS A 15 12.51 9.07 0.92
N LEU A 16 12.60 9.51 -0.32
CA LEU A 16 13.36 10.69 -0.68
C LEU A 16 12.68 11.93 -0.08
N ARG A 17 13.40 12.64 0.81
CA ARG A 17 12.85 13.81 1.52
C ARG A 17 13.69 15.05 1.36
N LEU A 18 14.99 14.91 1.11
CA LEU A 18 15.92 16.02 0.96
C LEU A 18 16.56 15.98 -0.42
N PHE A 19 16.44 17.03 -1.17
CA PHE A 19 17.06 17.20 -2.48
C PHE A 19 17.32 18.67 -2.79
N ARG A 20 18.27 18.93 -3.67
CA ARG A 20 18.61 20.29 -4.10
C ARG A 20 17.44 20.91 -4.88
N ARG A 21 17.15 22.18 -4.63
CA ARG A 21 16.12 22.93 -5.38
C ARG A 21 16.35 22.80 -6.89
N GLY A 22 15.30 22.51 -7.64
CA GLY A 22 15.35 22.38 -9.10
C GLY A 22 15.80 21.01 -9.64
N THR A 23 16.27 20.07 -8.77
CA THR A 23 16.72 18.74 -9.21
C THR A 23 15.68 17.64 -9.02
N GLY A 24 14.61 17.92 -8.30
CA GLY A 24 13.56 16.94 -8.00
C GLY A 24 12.19 17.39 -8.49
N ARG A 25 11.39 16.43 -8.92
CA ARG A 25 9.98 16.63 -9.31
C ARG A 25 9.11 15.54 -8.73
N PHE A 26 7.90 15.90 -8.29
CA PHE A 26 6.87 14.93 -7.97
C PHE A 26 6.44 14.22 -9.24
N GLN A 27 6.23 12.91 -9.14
CA GLN A 27 5.62 12.15 -10.23
C GLN A 27 4.12 12.40 -10.20
N ASP A 28 3.54 12.63 -11.36
CA ASP A 28 2.10 12.74 -11.53
C ASP A 28 1.46 11.33 -11.45
N ARG A 29 1.28 10.86 -10.21
CA ARG A 29 0.65 9.58 -9.89
C ARG A 29 -0.50 9.81 -8.93
N ALA A 30 -1.65 9.22 -9.24
CA ALA A 30 -2.84 9.29 -8.40
C ALA A 30 -2.67 8.61 -7.01
N VAL A 31 -1.69 7.72 -6.88
CA VAL A 31 -1.36 6.99 -5.64
C VAL A 31 0.15 6.86 -5.55
N HIS A 32 0.71 7.01 -4.35
CA HIS A 32 2.15 6.96 -4.08
C HIS A 32 2.93 8.05 -4.83
N GLU A 33 2.72 9.29 -4.41
CA GLU A 33 3.54 10.40 -4.85
C GLU A 33 5.00 10.17 -4.45
N ASP A 34 5.82 9.86 -5.44
CA ASP A 34 7.27 9.72 -5.26
C ASP A 34 7.99 10.91 -5.92
N ILE A 35 9.04 11.35 -5.28
CA ILE A 35 9.92 12.38 -5.83
C ILE A 35 11.00 11.68 -6.68
N ARG A 36 11.13 12.09 -7.92
CA ARG A 36 12.27 11.73 -8.77
C ARG A 36 13.30 12.83 -8.76
N VAL A 37 14.55 12.44 -8.59
CA VAL A 37 15.72 13.33 -8.65
C VAL A 37 16.63 12.83 -9.75
N ASN A 38 17.13 13.77 -10.55
CA ASN A 38 18.16 13.48 -11.53
C ASN A 38 19.52 13.54 -10.86
N GLY A 39 20.13 12.38 -10.60
CA GLY A 39 21.44 12.27 -9.98
C GLY A 39 21.53 11.21 -8.90
N PRO A 40 22.71 11.03 -8.30
CA PRO A 40 22.93 10.04 -7.26
C PRO A 40 22.16 10.41 -5.99
N THR A 41 21.60 9.39 -5.34
CA THR A 41 20.91 9.52 -4.04
C THR A 41 21.69 8.77 -2.98
N LYS A 42 21.66 9.28 -1.73
CA LYS A 42 22.28 8.63 -0.58
C LYS A 42 21.25 8.43 0.53
N ALA A 43 21.26 7.26 1.13
CA ALA A 43 20.43 7.00 2.29
C ALA A 43 21.05 7.62 3.55
N ILE A 44 20.21 8.22 4.39
CA ILE A 44 20.56 8.61 5.76
C ILE A 44 20.26 7.38 6.62
N SER A 45 21.30 6.76 7.18
CA SER A 45 21.18 5.51 7.91
C SER A 45 20.80 5.69 9.39
N TYR A 46 20.82 6.91 9.90
CA TYR A 46 20.46 7.25 11.28
C TYR A 46 19.27 8.19 11.30
N GLY A 47 18.40 7.97 12.30
CA GLY A 47 17.15 8.69 12.44
C GLY A 47 16.01 8.17 11.57
N ALA A 48 14.81 8.48 11.96
CA ALA A 48 13.59 8.15 11.24
C ALA A 48 12.56 9.27 11.43
N ILE A 49 11.75 9.49 10.40
CA ILE A 49 10.58 10.37 10.52
C ILE A 49 9.46 9.55 11.15
N ILE A 50 8.98 10.01 12.32
CA ILE A 50 7.82 9.39 12.95
C ILE A 50 6.57 9.80 12.18
N HIS A 51 5.83 8.81 11.69
CA HIS A 51 4.61 9.02 10.91
C HIS A 51 3.41 8.39 11.61
N TYR A 52 2.56 9.21 12.19
CA TYR A 52 1.29 8.78 12.82
C TYR A 52 0.22 8.61 11.76
N ALA A 53 0.35 7.58 10.92
CA ALA A 53 -0.51 7.39 9.74
C ALA A 53 -1.97 7.03 10.12
N TYR A 54 -2.14 6.17 11.14
CA TYR A 54 -3.43 5.57 11.48
C TYR A 54 -3.60 5.50 13.00
N PRO A 55 -4.12 6.55 13.64
CA PRO A 55 -4.36 6.55 15.08
C PRO A 55 -5.32 5.45 15.52
N THR A 56 -6.37 5.20 14.75
CA THR A 56 -7.38 4.18 15.00
C THR A 56 -7.47 3.14 13.89
N LEU A 57 -8.13 2.02 14.17
CA LEU A 57 -8.45 1.02 13.15
C LEU A 57 -9.44 1.57 12.11
N SER A 58 -10.37 2.42 12.51
CA SER A 58 -11.31 3.08 11.59
C SER A 58 -10.58 3.95 10.58
N ASP A 59 -9.62 4.78 11.04
CA ASP A 59 -8.81 5.60 10.13
C ASP A 59 -8.06 4.73 9.09
N TYR A 60 -7.57 3.58 9.52
CA TYR A 60 -6.90 2.64 8.63
C TYR A 60 -7.87 2.06 7.59
N ILE A 61 -9.05 1.61 8.01
CA ILE A 61 -10.06 1.03 7.13
C ILE A 61 -10.54 2.06 6.10
N ASP A 62 -10.84 3.27 6.53
CA ASP A 62 -11.29 4.36 5.65
C ASP A 62 -10.23 4.73 4.63
N HIS A 63 -8.97 4.79 5.06
CA HIS A 63 -7.85 5.02 4.18
C HIS A 63 -7.72 3.89 3.13
N MET A 64 -7.75 2.63 3.58
CA MET A 64 -7.65 1.48 2.68
C MET A 64 -8.84 1.39 1.73
N ASN A 65 -10.03 1.78 2.16
CA ASN A 65 -11.20 1.86 1.31
C ASN A 65 -11.02 2.85 0.15
N ARG A 66 -10.53 4.08 0.44
CA ARG A 66 -10.20 5.07 -0.60
C ARG A 66 -9.10 4.57 -1.54
N TYR A 67 -8.01 4.05 -0.98
CA TYR A 67 -6.88 3.56 -1.78
C TYR A 67 -7.22 2.34 -2.62
N SER A 68 -8.16 1.51 -2.16
CA SER A 68 -8.65 0.40 -2.99
C SER A 68 -9.41 0.87 -4.22
N LEU A 69 -10.15 2.00 -4.14
CA LEU A 69 -10.82 2.60 -5.29
C LEU A 69 -9.80 3.17 -6.28
N LEU A 70 -8.86 3.98 -5.82
CA LEU A 70 -7.79 4.52 -6.68
C LEU A 70 -6.97 3.39 -7.34
N GLY A 71 -6.66 2.35 -6.58
CA GLY A 71 -5.98 1.16 -7.10
C GLY A 71 -6.83 0.39 -8.13
N ALA A 72 -8.14 0.34 -7.94
CA ALA A 72 -9.07 -0.27 -8.90
C ALA A 72 -9.10 0.50 -10.22
N GLU A 73 -9.19 1.83 -10.18
CA GLU A 73 -9.11 2.68 -11.37
C GLU A 73 -7.82 2.48 -12.16
N MET A 74 -6.68 2.35 -11.44
CA MET A 74 -5.39 2.04 -12.09
C MET A 74 -5.41 0.67 -12.78
N VAL A 75 -6.02 -0.35 -12.16
CA VAL A 75 -6.16 -1.68 -12.77
C VAL A 75 -7.02 -1.60 -14.03
N VAL A 76 -8.17 -0.91 -13.96
CA VAL A 76 -9.08 -0.73 -15.11
C VAL A 76 -8.36 0.00 -16.25
N ARG A 77 -7.61 1.08 -15.94
CA ARG A 77 -6.82 1.82 -16.93
C ARG A 77 -5.76 0.94 -17.57
N LYS A 78 -4.99 0.19 -16.78
CA LYS A 78 -3.93 -0.70 -17.25
C LYS A 78 -4.46 -1.83 -18.15
N GLN A 79 -5.67 -2.32 -17.88
CA GLN A 79 -6.30 -3.39 -18.65
C GLN A 79 -7.26 -2.87 -19.73
N HIS A 80 -7.20 -1.57 -20.06
CA HIS A 80 -8.05 -0.94 -21.08
C HIS A 80 -9.55 -1.24 -20.91
N GLY A 81 -10.02 -1.25 -19.68
CA GLY A 81 -11.41 -1.55 -19.32
C GLY A 81 -11.77 -3.05 -19.31
N LYS A 82 -10.87 -3.94 -19.71
CA LYS A 82 -11.16 -5.38 -19.87
C LYS A 82 -10.86 -6.18 -18.58
N VAL A 83 -11.46 -5.77 -17.47
CA VAL A 83 -11.26 -6.47 -16.18
C VAL A 83 -12.32 -7.56 -16.03
N ARG A 84 -11.88 -8.82 -15.92
CA ARG A 84 -12.75 -9.96 -15.67
C ARG A 84 -12.80 -10.29 -14.18
N PHE A 85 -13.94 -10.85 -13.72
CA PHE A 85 -14.04 -11.43 -12.40
C PHE A 85 -12.98 -12.54 -12.22
N SER A 86 -12.23 -12.50 -11.12
CA SER A 86 -11.14 -13.43 -10.88
C SER A 86 -11.07 -13.82 -9.41
N ILE A 87 -11.45 -15.05 -9.09
CA ILE A 87 -11.29 -15.64 -7.75
C ILE A 87 -9.82 -15.58 -7.29
N ILE A 88 -8.89 -15.79 -8.21
CA ILE A 88 -7.46 -15.71 -7.91
C ILE A 88 -7.10 -14.33 -7.36
N ASN A 89 -7.55 -13.25 -8.01
CA ASN A 89 -7.22 -11.90 -7.60
C ASN A 89 -8.02 -11.44 -6.37
N ILE A 90 -9.25 -11.93 -6.19
CA ILE A 90 -10.16 -11.48 -5.12
C ILE A 90 -9.98 -12.31 -3.85
N VAL A 91 -9.56 -13.58 -3.93
CA VAL A 91 -9.45 -14.48 -2.79
C VAL A 91 -8.01 -14.97 -2.60
N LEU A 92 -7.43 -15.64 -3.61
CA LEU A 92 -6.13 -16.30 -3.42
C LEU A 92 -4.98 -15.31 -3.26
N ARG A 93 -4.97 -14.23 -4.02
CA ARG A 93 -3.93 -13.18 -3.90
C ARG A 93 -3.96 -12.46 -2.54
N PRO A 94 -5.11 -12.02 -1.98
CA PRO A 94 -5.18 -11.52 -0.62
C PRO A 94 -4.68 -12.51 0.42
N LEU A 95 -5.10 -13.78 0.33
CA LEU A 95 -4.65 -14.83 1.23
C LEU A 95 -3.12 -15.00 1.16
N ALA A 96 -2.57 -15.11 -0.04
CA ALA A 96 -1.12 -15.20 -0.23
C ALA A 96 -0.39 -13.95 0.30
N THR A 97 -0.95 -12.76 0.12
CA THR A 97 -0.40 -11.51 0.66
C THR A 97 -0.37 -11.53 2.18
N PHE A 98 -1.47 -12.00 2.81
CA PHE A 98 -1.52 -12.15 4.26
C PHE A 98 -0.45 -13.13 4.75
N LEU A 99 -0.44 -14.35 4.21
CA LEU A 99 0.51 -15.40 4.63
C LEU A 99 1.96 -14.95 4.45
N TYR A 100 2.28 -14.34 3.32
CA TYR A 100 3.61 -13.83 3.05
C TYR A 100 4.03 -12.73 4.04
N ASN A 101 3.21 -11.69 4.22
CA ASN A 101 3.58 -10.57 5.08
C ASN A 101 3.55 -10.94 6.56
N TYR A 102 2.56 -11.71 6.99
CA TYR A 102 2.38 -12.05 8.39
C TYR A 102 3.39 -13.10 8.85
N PHE A 103 3.60 -14.16 8.08
CA PHE A 103 4.50 -15.26 8.46
C PHE A 103 5.92 -15.06 7.90
N LEU A 104 6.09 -14.94 6.58
CA LEU A 104 7.42 -14.94 5.99
C LEU A 104 8.17 -13.61 6.21
N ARG A 105 7.46 -12.49 6.35
CA ARG A 105 8.03 -11.18 6.70
C ARG A 105 7.89 -10.83 8.17
N LEU A 106 7.60 -11.82 9.01
CA LEU A 106 7.55 -11.71 10.47
C LEU A 106 6.55 -10.70 11.01
N GLY A 107 5.45 -10.43 10.30
CA GLY A 107 4.41 -9.49 10.74
C GLY A 107 3.78 -9.88 12.07
N PHE A 108 3.82 -11.17 12.46
CA PHE A 108 3.32 -11.67 13.75
C PHE A 108 4.13 -11.14 14.94
N VAL A 109 5.38 -10.73 14.75
CA VAL A 109 6.22 -10.15 15.80
C VAL A 109 5.68 -8.81 16.29
N ASP A 110 4.94 -8.10 15.44
CA ASP A 110 4.27 -6.84 15.81
C ASP A 110 2.98 -7.05 16.63
N GLY A 111 2.69 -8.28 17.07
CA GLY A 111 1.61 -8.61 17.98
C GLY A 111 0.22 -8.45 17.37
N ARG A 112 -0.75 -8.01 18.19
CA ARG A 112 -2.16 -7.85 17.78
C ARG A 112 -2.33 -6.80 16.68
N GLU A 113 -1.60 -5.71 16.78
CA GLU A 113 -1.60 -4.62 15.80
C GLU A 113 -1.05 -5.11 14.45
N GLY A 114 0.00 -5.94 14.47
CA GLY A 114 0.52 -6.60 13.28
C GLY A 114 -0.51 -7.52 12.63
N LEU A 115 -1.21 -8.35 13.43
CA LEU A 115 -2.29 -9.21 12.90
C LEU A 115 -3.38 -8.39 12.21
N LEU A 116 -3.91 -7.37 12.90
CA LEU A 116 -4.99 -6.53 12.35
C LEU A 116 -4.54 -5.82 11.06
N LEU A 117 -3.34 -5.23 11.08
CA LEU A 117 -2.81 -4.52 9.94
C LEU A 117 -2.68 -5.43 8.70
N HIS A 118 -2.09 -6.62 8.85
CA HIS A 118 -1.89 -7.52 7.73
C HIS A 118 -3.20 -8.15 7.23
N LEU A 119 -4.13 -8.43 8.15
CA LEU A 119 -5.46 -8.93 7.80
C LEU A 119 -6.23 -7.88 6.95
N TYR A 120 -6.31 -6.64 7.44
CA TYR A 120 -7.02 -5.59 6.71
C TYR A 120 -6.27 -5.13 5.45
N HIS A 121 -4.95 -5.26 5.41
CA HIS A 121 -4.20 -5.07 4.17
C HIS A 121 -4.54 -6.12 3.11
N ALA A 122 -4.72 -7.37 3.51
CA ALA A 122 -5.19 -8.41 2.59
C ALA A 122 -6.62 -8.12 2.09
N VAL A 123 -7.52 -7.68 2.98
CA VAL A 123 -8.86 -7.23 2.60
C VAL A 123 -8.80 -6.06 1.60
N TYR A 124 -7.92 -5.08 1.80
CA TYR A 124 -7.66 -4.01 0.84
C TYR A 124 -7.29 -4.56 -0.56
N VAL A 125 -6.43 -5.58 -0.62
CA VAL A 125 -6.05 -6.21 -1.90
C VAL A 125 -7.28 -6.83 -2.58
N SER A 126 -8.15 -7.50 -1.82
CA SER A 126 -9.42 -8.04 -2.32
C SER A 126 -10.33 -6.93 -2.87
N TRP A 127 -10.59 -5.89 -2.09
CA TRP A 127 -11.42 -4.74 -2.48
C TRP A 127 -10.94 -4.09 -3.77
N LYS A 128 -9.64 -3.93 -3.93
CA LYS A 128 -9.07 -3.34 -5.16
C LYS A 128 -9.48 -4.10 -6.42
N TYR A 129 -9.41 -5.41 -6.40
CA TYR A 129 -9.75 -6.22 -7.59
C TYR A 129 -11.26 -6.41 -7.76
N ALA A 130 -12.03 -6.49 -6.67
CA ALA A 130 -13.47 -6.52 -6.71
C ALA A 130 -14.04 -5.22 -7.30
N LYS A 131 -13.59 -4.06 -6.80
CA LYS A 131 -13.97 -2.74 -7.32
C LYS A 131 -13.52 -2.54 -8.77
N ALA A 132 -12.35 -3.04 -9.16
CA ALA A 132 -11.89 -2.95 -10.54
C ALA A 132 -12.82 -3.71 -11.51
N TRP A 133 -13.26 -4.89 -11.12
CA TRP A 133 -14.25 -5.65 -11.88
C TRP A 133 -15.60 -4.92 -11.95
N GLU A 134 -16.09 -4.39 -10.83
CA GLU A 134 -17.34 -3.63 -10.77
C GLU A 134 -17.27 -2.39 -11.68
N LEU A 135 -16.22 -1.58 -11.59
CA LEU A 135 -16.01 -0.40 -12.43
C LEU A 135 -15.94 -0.74 -13.94
N ALA A 136 -15.38 -1.88 -14.29
CA ALA A 136 -15.28 -2.32 -15.68
C ALA A 136 -16.64 -2.79 -16.24
N LYS A 137 -17.55 -3.27 -15.38
CA LYS A 137 -18.91 -3.72 -15.77
C LYS A 137 -19.83 -2.55 -16.10
N HIS A 138 -19.59 -1.38 -15.49
CA HIS A 138 -20.44 -0.19 -15.66
C HIS A 138 -19.91 0.81 -16.71
N ARG A 139 -18.90 0.45 -17.45
CA ARG A 139 -18.36 1.19 -18.60
C ARG A 139 -18.79 0.54 -19.92
#